data_9e6bbad71c3658b36076384699a709f1
#
_entry.id   9e6bbad71c3658b36076384699a709f1
#
_cell.length_a   1.000
_cell.length_b   1.000
_cell.length_c   1.000
_cell.angle_alpha   90.00
_cell.angle_beta   90.00
_cell.angle_gamma   90.00
#
_symmetry.space_group_name_H-M   'P 1'
#
loop_
_entity.id
_entity.type
_entity.pdbx_description
1 polymer ?
#
loop_
_entity_poly.entity_id
_entity_poly.type
_entity_poly.pdbx_seq_one_letter_code
_entity_poly.pdbx_strand_id
1 'polypeptide(L)'
;GLAFILAWSYGRLDQDAVLQKLRSRIVKLIEAGICERAYLGKSRYRENFRILLGGGSKALVQIGAVDTVRQKGGIRIECNPAKFADGDAQQFHRVMRGLIGRREYNELMRRPLLNVFHAAVDIHHAALNRMLVRYDNGQRMSVMAKRVGKGGFIEGYNFGSVSSDYETTAYNK
;
A
#
# COMPACT_ATOMS: atom_id res chain seq x y z
N GLY A 1 -0.34 -7.86 -1.65
CA GLY A 1 0.06 -6.50 -1.28
C GLY A 1 -0.64 -6.01 -0.03
N LEU A 2 -0.05 -5.07 0.64
CA LEU A 2 -0.54 -4.49 1.88
C LEU A 2 -0.43 -2.97 1.81
N ALA A 3 -1.51 -2.26 2.12
CA ALA A 3 -1.45 -0.83 2.38
C ALA A 3 -2.16 -0.50 3.69
N PHE A 4 -1.53 0.34 4.51
CA PHE A 4 -2.07 0.77 5.79
C PHE A 4 -1.71 2.22 6.08
N ILE A 5 -2.47 2.83 6.98
CA ILE A 5 -2.29 4.22 7.40
C ILE A 5 -1.90 4.23 8.87
N LEU A 6 -0.78 4.88 9.16
CA LEU A 6 -0.41 5.28 10.51
C LEU A 6 -1.07 6.63 10.78
N ALA A 7 -2.26 6.57 11.36
CA ALA A 7 -3.01 7.78 11.63
C ALA A 7 -2.47 8.48 12.87
N TRP A 8 -2.06 9.73 12.72
CA TRP A 8 -1.79 10.56 13.87
C TRP A 8 -3.10 10.98 14.53
N SER A 9 -3.20 10.98 15.82
CA SER A 9 -4.36 11.49 16.57
C SER A 9 -4.32 13.04 16.62
N TYR A 10 -5.06 13.66 15.74
CA TYR A 10 -4.83 14.99 15.20
C TYR A 10 -5.54 16.16 15.81
N GLY A 11 -5.79 16.20 17.01
CA GLY A 11 -6.32 17.45 17.58
C GLY A 11 -5.28 18.58 17.75
N ARG A 12 -3.99 18.34 17.67
CA ARG A 12 -2.99 19.28 18.23
C ARG A 12 -1.65 19.44 17.51
N LEU A 13 -1.39 18.74 16.44
CA LEU A 13 -0.11 18.91 15.74
C LEU A 13 -0.30 19.80 14.51
N ASP A 14 0.50 20.83 14.44
CA ASP A 14 0.70 21.58 13.22
C ASP A 14 1.27 20.64 12.15
N GLN A 15 0.39 20.20 11.24
CA GLN A 15 0.73 19.24 10.19
C GLN A 15 1.88 19.76 9.31
N ASP A 16 1.98 21.06 9.09
CA ASP A 16 3.01 21.63 8.25
C ASP A 16 4.37 21.61 8.95
N ALA A 17 4.45 21.85 10.24
CA ALA A 17 5.71 21.74 11.00
C ALA A 17 6.21 20.29 11.06
N VAL A 18 5.31 19.33 11.27
CA VAL A 18 5.65 17.91 11.23
C VAL A 18 6.11 17.51 9.83
N LEU A 19 5.43 17.95 8.79
CA LEU A 19 5.80 17.67 7.41
C LEU A 19 7.16 18.25 7.07
N GLN A 20 7.46 19.47 7.48
CA GLN A 20 8.79 20.08 7.28
C GLN A 20 9.90 19.28 7.96
N LYS A 21 9.68 18.89 9.21
CA LYS A 21 10.63 18.05 9.95
C LYS A 21 10.88 16.71 9.26
N LEU A 22 9.82 16.08 8.73
CA LEU A 22 9.95 14.81 8.01
C LEU A 22 10.66 15.00 6.66
N ARG A 23 10.39 16.10 5.94
CA ARG A 23 11.06 16.43 4.67
C ARG A 23 12.58 16.47 4.81
N SER A 24 13.10 17.14 5.83
CA SER A 24 14.55 17.23 6.04
C SER A 24 15.19 15.86 6.28
N ARG A 25 14.48 14.98 6.98
CA ARG A 25 14.94 13.60 7.22
C ARG A 25 14.85 12.74 5.96
N ILE A 26 13.78 12.90 5.17
CA ILE A 26 13.61 12.19 3.88
C ILE A 26 14.75 12.56 2.92
N VAL A 27 15.10 13.85 2.83
CA VAL A 27 16.22 14.29 1.98
C VAL A 27 17.51 13.58 2.38
N LYS A 28 17.84 13.53 3.67
CA LYS A 28 19.02 12.81 4.16
C LYS A 28 19.00 11.31 3.82
N LEU A 29 17.84 10.68 3.89
CA LEU A 29 17.69 9.26 3.52
C LEU A 29 17.86 9.04 2.00
N ILE A 30 17.44 10.00 1.18
CA ILE A 30 17.65 9.97 -0.26
C ILE A 30 19.12 10.16 -0.61
N GLU A 31 19.77 11.15 0.00
CA GLU A 31 21.21 11.40 -0.17
C GLU A 31 22.07 10.19 0.26
N ALA A 32 21.64 9.48 1.29
CA ALA A 32 22.26 8.24 1.75
C ALA A 32 21.93 7.01 0.89
N GLY A 33 21.12 7.13 -0.18
CA GLY A 33 20.71 6.02 -1.04
C GLY A 33 19.78 5.01 -0.38
N ILE A 34 19.19 5.36 0.76
CA ILE A 34 18.23 4.48 1.49
C ILE A 34 16.83 4.64 0.94
N CYS A 35 16.51 5.81 0.41
CA CYS A 35 15.22 6.12 -0.18
C CYS A 35 15.38 6.72 -1.58
N GLU A 36 14.34 6.61 -2.39
CA GLU A 36 14.21 7.32 -3.67
C GLU A 36 12.88 8.11 -3.72
N ARG A 37 12.84 9.22 -4.46
CA ARG A 37 11.57 9.93 -4.69
C ARG A 37 10.66 9.09 -5.58
N ALA A 38 9.36 9.08 -5.25
CA ALA A 38 8.35 8.42 -6.05
C ALA A 38 7.49 9.46 -6.77
N TYR A 39 7.58 9.49 -8.10
CA TYR A 39 6.75 10.35 -8.92
C TYR A 39 5.46 9.62 -9.25
N LEU A 40 4.37 10.01 -8.60
CA LEU A 40 3.03 9.46 -8.78
C LEU A 40 2.16 10.55 -9.41
N GLY A 41 1.73 10.39 -10.65
CA GLY A 41 1.09 11.43 -11.47
C GLY A 41 -0.08 12.16 -10.80
N LYS A 42 -0.96 11.43 -10.09
CA LYS A 42 -2.08 12.00 -9.31
C LYS A 42 -2.02 11.52 -7.86
N SER A 43 -0.97 11.89 -7.15
CA SER A 43 -0.88 11.55 -5.74
C SER A 43 -1.84 12.38 -4.90
N ARG A 44 -2.50 11.74 -3.95
CA ARG A 44 -3.30 12.40 -2.90
C ARG A 44 -2.45 12.82 -1.69
N TYR A 45 -1.12 12.68 -1.81
CA TYR A 45 -0.16 13.03 -0.76
C TYR A 45 0.88 13.98 -1.31
N ARG A 46 1.36 14.89 -0.47
CA ARG A 46 2.34 15.93 -0.82
C ARG A 46 3.74 15.36 -1.03
N GLU A 47 4.12 14.39 -0.20
CA GLU A 47 5.43 13.73 -0.29
C GLU A 47 5.24 12.24 -0.56
N ASN A 48 5.98 11.74 -1.54
CA ASN A 48 5.97 10.34 -1.93
C ASN A 48 7.41 9.87 -2.12
N PHE A 49 7.79 8.80 -1.45
CA PHE A 49 9.10 8.19 -1.60
C PHE A 49 9.04 6.68 -1.40
N ARG A 50 10.04 5.97 -1.87
CA ARG A 50 10.19 4.54 -1.67
C ARG A 50 11.40 4.28 -0.79
N ILE A 51 11.23 3.46 0.22
CA ILE A 51 12.33 2.87 0.98
C ILE A 51 12.87 1.72 0.16
N LEU A 52 14.17 1.71 -0.10
CA LEU A 52 14.87 0.65 -0.80
C LEU A 52 15.30 -0.39 0.24
N LEU A 53 14.91 -1.64 0.03
CA LEU A 53 15.20 -2.74 0.94
C LEU A 53 16.30 -3.62 0.37
N GLY A 54 17.07 -4.26 1.25
CA GLY A 54 18.27 -5.01 0.89
C GLY A 54 18.03 -6.16 -0.09
N GLY A 55 16.85 -6.79 -0.03
CA GLY A 55 16.41 -7.82 -0.95
C GLY A 55 15.91 -7.32 -2.31
N GLY A 56 16.05 -6.00 -2.61
CA GLY A 56 15.61 -5.38 -3.87
C GLY A 56 14.11 -5.04 -3.88
N SER A 57 13.37 -5.35 -2.84
CA SER A 57 11.98 -4.92 -2.69
C SER A 57 11.90 -3.45 -2.26
N LYS A 58 10.72 -2.85 -2.41
CA LYS A 58 10.50 -1.42 -2.09
C LYS A 58 9.21 -1.26 -1.31
N ALA A 59 9.23 -0.32 -0.35
CA ALA A 59 8.02 0.10 0.35
C ALA A 59 7.72 1.56 0.00
N LEU A 60 6.54 1.84 -0.54
CA LEU A 60 6.06 3.19 -0.81
C LEU A 60 5.58 3.82 0.48
N VAL A 61 6.05 5.03 0.75
CA VAL A 61 5.65 5.84 1.89
C VAL A 61 5.15 7.19 1.39
N GLN A 62 3.97 7.56 1.82
CA GLN A 62 3.26 8.76 1.39
C GLN A 62 2.87 9.59 2.61
N ILE A 63 3.19 10.89 2.62
CA ILE A 63 3.01 11.77 3.77
C ILE A 63 2.33 13.06 3.34
N GLY A 64 1.51 13.63 4.21
CA GLY A 64 0.84 14.90 4.01
C GLY A 64 -0.34 14.78 3.04
N ALA A 65 -1.48 14.35 3.55
CA ALA A 65 -2.71 14.29 2.77
C ALA A 65 -3.05 15.66 2.16
N VAL A 66 -3.41 15.68 0.89
CA VAL A 66 -3.81 16.90 0.16
C VAL A 66 -5.22 17.31 0.58
N ASP A 67 -6.12 16.35 0.72
CA ASP A 67 -7.50 16.57 1.16
C ASP A 67 -7.66 16.06 2.61
N THR A 68 -7.53 16.97 3.56
CA THR A 68 -7.62 16.65 5.00
C THR A 68 -9.06 16.38 5.47
N VAL A 69 -10.06 16.70 4.66
CA VAL A 69 -11.47 16.44 4.97
C VAL A 69 -11.84 14.99 4.66
N ARG A 70 -11.41 14.51 3.49
CA ARG A 70 -11.75 13.17 3.00
C ARG A 70 -10.71 12.12 3.33
N GLN A 71 -9.48 12.53 3.61
CA GLN A 71 -8.38 11.62 3.93
C GLN A 71 -8.08 11.70 5.42
N LYS A 72 -8.08 10.54 6.08
CA LYS A 72 -7.49 10.45 7.42
C LYS A 72 -6.02 10.80 7.27
N GLY A 73 -5.58 11.87 7.89
CA GLY A 73 -4.19 12.30 7.89
C GLY A 73 -3.25 11.19 8.36
N GLY A 74 -1.95 11.40 8.21
CA GLY A 74 -0.95 10.45 8.65
C GLY A 74 0.01 10.03 7.56
N ILE A 75 0.61 8.87 7.76
CA ILE A 75 1.54 8.25 6.84
C ILE A 75 0.86 7.03 6.23
N ARG A 76 0.68 7.03 4.92
CA ARG A 76 0.26 5.84 4.20
C ARG A 76 1.48 5.04 3.77
N ILE A 77 1.46 3.77 4.04
CA ILE A 77 2.51 2.83 3.67
C ILE A 77 1.89 1.77 2.77
N GLU A 78 2.58 1.46 1.67
CA GLU A 78 2.21 0.39 0.76
C GLU A 78 3.43 -0.46 0.46
N CYS A 79 3.31 -1.77 0.67
CA CYS A 79 4.37 -2.73 0.43
C CYS A 79 3.81 -4.10 0.03
N ASN A 80 4.67 -4.96 -0.49
CA ASN A 80 4.34 -6.35 -0.71
C ASN A 80 5.23 -7.25 0.17
N PRO A 81 4.76 -7.65 1.36
CA PRO A 81 5.55 -8.46 2.28
C PRO A 81 6.00 -9.80 1.70
N ALA A 82 5.25 -10.36 0.73
CA ALA A 82 5.64 -11.60 0.05
C ALA A 82 6.91 -11.46 -0.82
N LYS A 83 7.35 -10.23 -1.10
CA LYS A 83 8.59 -9.92 -1.83
C LYS A 83 9.75 -9.54 -0.91
N PHE A 84 9.52 -9.53 0.39
CA PHE A 84 10.56 -9.19 1.35
C PHE A 84 11.53 -10.37 1.48
N ALA A 85 12.80 -10.06 1.36
CA ALA A 85 13.87 -10.96 1.75
C ALA A 85 14.11 -10.94 3.27
N ASP A 86 14.93 -11.86 3.74
CA ASP A 86 15.32 -11.88 5.15
C ASP A 86 15.96 -10.56 5.56
N GLY A 87 15.48 -10.00 6.65
CA GLY A 87 15.94 -8.71 7.16
C GLY A 87 15.24 -7.47 6.60
N ASP A 88 14.50 -7.56 5.48
CA ASP A 88 13.82 -6.40 4.87
C ASP A 88 12.80 -5.76 5.81
N ALA A 89 12.03 -6.56 6.53
CA ALA A 89 11.06 -6.06 7.50
C ALA A 89 11.75 -5.28 8.63
N GLN A 90 12.86 -5.81 9.16
CA GLN A 90 13.65 -5.14 10.19
C GLN A 90 14.27 -3.85 9.67
N GLN A 91 14.79 -3.85 8.44
CA GLN A 91 15.32 -2.67 7.78
C GLN A 91 14.24 -1.60 7.61
N PHE A 92 13.06 -1.98 7.11
CA PHE A 92 11.92 -1.09 6.98
C PHE A 92 11.57 -0.44 8.32
N HIS A 93 11.41 -1.22 9.37
CA HIS A 93 11.11 -0.69 10.71
C HIS A 93 12.21 0.22 11.25
N ARG A 94 13.49 -0.07 10.96
CA ARG A 94 14.63 0.78 11.35
C ARG A 94 14.56 2.15 10.67
N VAL A 95 14.32 2.17 9.35
CA VAL A 95 14.19 3.41 8.57
C VAL A 95 13.01 4.24 9.07
N MET A 96 11.86 3.62 9.27
CA MET A 96 10.66 4.31 9.75
C MET A 96 10.83 4.88 11.17
N ARG A 97 11.51 4.16 12.06
CA ARG A 97 11.88 4.68 13.40
C ARG A 97 12.82 5.87 13.33
N GLY A 98 13.77 5.85 12.41
CA GLY A 98 14.67 7.00 12.16
C GLY A 98 13.92 8.20 11.58
N LEU A 99 12.98 7.97 10.71
CA LEU A 99 12.17 9.00 10.06
C LEU A 99 11.22 9.69 11.06
N ILE A 100 10.38 8.92 11.73
CA ILE A 100 9.31 9.43 12.60
C ILE A 100 9.83 9.71 14.01
N GLY A 101 10.67 8.85 14.52
CA GLY A 101 11.09 8.74 15.92
C GLY A 101 10.61 7.42 16.52
N ARG A 102 11.48 6.78 17.30
CA ARG A 102 11.23 5.41 17.81
C ARG A 102 9.95 5.30 18.64
N ARG A 103 9.74 6.24 19.56
CA ARG A 103 8.56 6.22 20.46
C ARG A 103 7.28 6.44 19.67
N GLU A 104 7.26 7.48 18.85
CA GLU A 104 6.09 7.85 18.05
C GLU A 104 5.74 6.76 17.04
N TYR A 105 6.73 6.22 16.33
CA TYR A 105 6.51 5.12 15.40
C TYR A 105 5.90 3.88 16.09
N ASN A 106 6.43 3.50 17.23
CA ASN A 106 5.91 2.33 17.96
C ASN A 106 4.46 2.56 18.45
N GLU A 107 4.10 3.76 18.86
CA GLU A 107 2.71 4.10 19.22
C GLU A 107 1.79 4.02 18.00
N LEU A 108 2.20 4.58 16.87
CA LEU A 108 1.44 4.54 15.63
C LEU A 108 1.22 3.11 15.12
N MET A 109 2.24 2.26 15.25
CA MET A 109 2.19 0.85 14.83
C MET A 109 1.34 -0.05 15.74
N ARG A 110 0.89 0.43 16.89
CA ARG A 110 -0.07 -0.32 17.73
C ARG A 110 -1.47 -0.34 17.16
N ARG A 111 -1.84 0.67 16.37
CA ARG A 111 -3.19 0.81 15.81
C ARG A 111 -3.16 1.29 14.35
N PRO A 112 -2.49 0.57 13.46
CA PRO A 112 -2.50 0.92 12.06
C PRO A 112 -3.91 0.72 11.50
N LEU A 113 -4.34 1.61 10.63
CA LEU A 113 -5.59 1.46 9.88
C LEU A 113 -5.29 0.72 8.59
N LEU A 114 -5.76 -0.51 8.49
CA LEU A 114 -5.65 -1.28 7.26
C LEU A 114 -6.50 -0.62 6.18
N ASN A 115 -5.86 -0.23 5.07
CA ASN A 115 -6.52 0.41 3.94
C ASN A 115 -6.72 -0.55 2.78
N VAL A 116 -5.72 -1.36 2.48
CA VAL A 116 -5.77 -2.36 1.41
C VAL A 116 -5.06 -3.63 1.87
N PHE A 117 -5.69 -4.75 1.65
CA PHE A 117 -5.10 -6.06 1.83
C PHE A 117 -5.36 -6.90 0.58
N HIS A 118 -4.28 -7.33 -0.07
CA HIS A 118 -4.35 -8.25 -1.20
C HIS A 118 -3.87 -9.62 -0.73
N ALA A 119 -4.77 -10.58 -0.66
CA ALA A 119 -4.45 -11.99 -0.54
C ALA A 119 -4.41 -12.61 -1.94
N ALA A 120 -3.45 -13.48 -2.20
CA ALA A 120 -3.36 -14.25 -3.42
C ALA A 120 -3.17 -15.72 -3.06
N VAL A 121 -3.85 -16.59 -3.81
CA VAL A 121 -3.70 -18.04 -3.73
C VAL A 121 -3.37 -18.55 -5.12
N ASP A 122 -2.24 -19.22 -5.27
CA ASP A 122 -1.87 -19.90 -6.51
C ASP A 122 -2.48 -21.32 -6.50
N ILE A 123 -3.38 -21.60 -7.46
CA ILE A 123 -3.97 -22.91 -7.64
C ILE A 123 -3.28 -23.56 -8.85
N HIS A 124 -2.43 -24.55 -8.56
CA HIS A 124 -1.72 -25.26 -9.61
C HIS A 124 -2.64 -26.19 -10.41
N HIS A 125 -2.36 -26.33 -11.70
CA HIS A 125 -3.07 -27.21 -12.64
C HIS A 125 -4.56 -26.90 -12.84
N ALA A 126 -5.03 -25.72 -12.40
CA ALA A 126 -6.40 -25.28 -12.64
C ALA A 126 -6.46 -24.36 -13.87
N ALA A 127 -7.27 -24.74 -14.85
CA ALA A 127 -7.56 -23.87 -15.99
C ALA A 127 -8.72 -22.93 -15.64
N LEU A 128 -8.51 -21.62 -15.74
CA LEU A 128 -9.49 -20.60 -15.32
C LEU A 128 -10.83 -20.74 -16.05
N ASN A 129 -10.81 -21.16 -17.32
CA ASN A 129 -11.99 -21.42 -18.15
C ASN A 129 -12.81 -22.64 -17.71
N ARG A 130 -12.25 -23.48 -16.83
CA ARG A 130 -12.92 -24.65 -16.25
C ARG A 130 -13.29 -24.45 -14.79
N MET A 131 -12.98 -23.29 -14.21
CA MET A 131 -13.30 -22.98 -12.83
C MET A 131 -14.68 -22.31 -12.75
N LEU A 132 -15.54 -22.86 -11.90
CA LEU A 132 -16.74 -22.15 -11.45
C LEU A 132 -16.33 -21.29 -10.24
N VAL A 133 -16.22 -20.00 -10.45
CA VAL A 133 -15.99 -19.07 -9.34
C VAL A 133 -17.34 -18.70 -8.75
N ARG A 134 -17.65 -19.23 -7.58
CA ARG A 134 -18.86 -18.88 -6.82
C ARG A 134 -18.50 -17.84 -5.77
N TYR A 135 -19.16 -16.72 -5.86
CA TYR A 135 -19.06 -15.65 -4.86
C TYR A 135 -20.33 -15.69 -3.98
N ASP A 136 -20.17 -16.17 -2.75
CA ASP A 136 -21.28 -16.43 -1.84
C ASP A 136 -21.34 -15.34 -0.74
N ASN A 137 -21.65 -14.13 -1.12
CA ASN A 137 -21.72 -13.04 -0.15
C ASN A 137 -23.11 -12.41 -0.03
N GLY A 138 -24.19 -13.13 -0.26
CA GLY A 138 -25.57 -12.67 0.00
C GLY A 138 -25.94 -11.26 -0.51
N GLN A 139 -24.98 -10.49 -0.96
CA GLN A 139 -25.12 -9.16 -1.55
C GLN A 139 -25.01 -9.25 -3.07
N ARG A 140 -25.77 -8.45 -3.77
CA ARG A 140 -25.81 -8.40 -5.24
C ARG A 140 -24.39 -8.19 -5.77
N MET A 141 -23.88 -9.14 -6.55
CA MET A 141 -22.68 -8.95 -7.34
C MET A 141 -22.92 -7.78 -8.31
N SER A 142 -22.32 -6.64 -8.02
CA SER A 142 -22.58 -5.45 -8.81
C SER A 142 -21.82 -5.44 -10.13
N VAL A 143 -20.65 -6.08 -10.23
CA VAL A 143 -19.85 -6.13 -11.47
C VAL A 143 -18.95 -7.38 -11.50
N MET A 144 -19.03 -8.15 -12.58
CA MET A 144 -18.02 -9.11 -12.99
C MET A 144 -17.41 -8.61 -14.32
N ALA A 145 -16.18 -8.13 -14.28
CA ALA A 145 -15.46 -7.70 -15.47
C ALA A 145 -14.52 -8.83 -15.95
N LYS A 146 -14.60 -9.18 -17.23
CA LYS A 146 -13.63 -10.06 -17.87
C LYS A 146 -12.40 -9.27 -18.24
N ARG A 147 -11.21 -9.73 -17.86
CA ARG A 147 -9.96 -9.26 -18.43
C ARG A 147 -9.64 -10.05 -19.69
N VAL A 148 -9.61 -9.37 -20.82
CA VAL A 148 -9.31 -9.99 -22.12
C VAL A 148 -7.90 -9.55 -22.52
N GLY A 149 -7.01 -10.49 -22.75
CA GLY A 149 -5.66 -10.25 -23.22
C GLY A 149 -5.58 -9.93 -24.71
N LYS A 150 -4.38 -9.60 -25.19
CA LYS A 150 -4.12 -9.23 -26.59
C LYS A 150 -4.58 -10.26 -27.63
N GLY A 151 -4.72 -11.53 -27.24
CA GLY A 151 -5.18 -12.61 -28.11
C GLY A 151 -6.69 -12.90 -28.05
N GLY A 152 -7.48 -12.09 -27.37
CA GLY A 152 -8.92 -12.34 -27.19
C GLY A 152 -9.26 -13.40 -26.15
N PHE A 153 -8.25 -13.99 -25.50
CA PHE A 153 -8.45 -14.99 -24.44
C PHE A 153 -8.72 -14.31 -23.10
N ILE A 154 -9.56 -14.96 -22.29
CA ILE A 154 -9.85 -14.51 -20.95
C ILE A 154 -8.62 -14.76 -20.07
N GLU A 155 -7.97 -13.68 -19.63
CA GLU A 155 -6.82 -13.73 -18.73
C GLU A 155 -7.22 -13.67 -17.26
N GLY A 156 -8.42 -13.20 -16.95
CA GLY A 156 -8.88 -13.11 -15.59
C GLY A 156 -10.30 -12.59 -15.44
N TYR A 157 -10.75 -12.60 -14.21
CA TYR A 157 -12.04 -12.05 -13.79
C TYR A 157 -11.82 -11.12 -12.60
N ASN A 158 -12.48 -9.97 -12.62
CA ASN A 158 -12.57 -9.07 -11.47
C ASN A 158 -13.97 -9.15 -10.89
N PHE A 159 -14.07 -9.31 -9.59
CA PHE A 159 -15.33 -9.33 -8.84
C PHE A 159 -15.33 -8.14 -7.88
N GLY A 160 -16.43 -7.42 -7.83
CA GLY A 160 -16.56 -6.19 -7.06
C GLY A 160 -16.47 -4.95 -7.95
N SER A 161 -16.64 -3.79 -7.36
CA SER A 161 -16.51 -2.50 -8.04
C SER A 161 -15.40 -1.66 -7.41
N VAL A 162 -14.89 -0.68 -8.16
CA VAL A 162 -13.89 0.27 -7.67
C VAL A 162 -14.37 1.06 -6.43
N SER A 163 -15.69 1.12 -6.23
CA SER A 163 -16.34 1.75 -5.09
C SER A 163 -16.70 0.79 -3.95
N SER A 164 -16.45 -0.51 -4.11
CA SER A 164 -16.70 -1.48 -3.05
C SER A 164 -15.53 -1.55 -2.07
N ASP A 165 -15.82 -1.97 -0.83
CA ASP A 165 -14.80 -2.11 0.22
C ASP A 165 -13.79 -3.22 -0.08
N TYR A 166 -14.07 -4.07 -1.05
CA TYR A 166 -13.20 -5.16 -1.50
C TYR A 166 -13.37 -5.45 -2.98
N GLU A 167 -12.29 -5.87 -3.60
CA GLU A 167 -12.21 -6.36 -4.97
C GLU A 167 -11.44 -7.68 -4.98
N THR A 168 -11.95 -8.65 -5.72
CA THR A 168 -11.30 -9.94 -5.93
C THR A 168 -10.93 -10.09 -7.39
N THR A 169 -9.68 -10.44 -7.67
CA THR A 169 -9.21 -10.71 -9.03
C THR A 169 -8.73 -12.16 -9.13
N ALA A 170 -9.29 -12.91 -10.08
CA ALA A 170 -8.76 -14.21 -10.49
C ALA A 170 -8.11 -14.07 -11.86
N TYR A 171 -6.89 -14.55 -12.04
CA TYR A 171 -6.16 -14.46 -13.31
C TYR A 171 -5.28 -15.69 -13.54
N ASN A 172 -4.99 -15.98 -14.82
CA ASN A 172 -3.96 -16.93 -15.19
C ASN A 172 -2.58 -16.30 -15.07
N LYS A 173 -1.64 -17.08 -14.61
CA LYS A 173 -0.23 -16.69 -14.44
C LYS A 173 0.60 -17.28 -15.57
#